data_390e2d07ff10966c7159fa1a74bc2ef8
#
_entry.id   390e2d07ff10966c7159fa1a74bc2ef8
#
_cell.length_a   1.000
_cell.length_b   1.000
_cell.length_c   1.000
_cell.angle_alpha   90.00
_cell.angle_beta   90.00
_cell.angle_gamma   90.00
#
_symmetry.space_group_name_H-M   'P 1'
#
loop_
_entity.id
_entity.type
_entity.pdbx_description
1 polymer ?
#
loop_
_entity_poly.entity_id
_entity_poly.type
_entity_poly.pdbx_seq_one_letter_code
_entity_poly.pdbx_strand_id
1 'polypeptide(L)'
;ATSDDMGDGIIEAAAMHPDVPMVFASGDTALETGERYKPELTNLANIMGKMEYGQLVAGCAAAIKSKDGKIGFLGPLINAETRRLTNATYIGALACAGDKTIDFKVTWIGFWFHIPGFTLDPTQVTNDFFDEGRDVVISHIDTTEALVVAGQRAANGETVWAVPYDYEGACEQAPDVCLGVNYYNWGPSYLLAAMHASNGTFENTFNWPGPNWSDWNDHDSSMIGWL
;
A
#
# COMPACT_ATOMS: atom_id res chain seq x y z
N ALA A 1 5.27 4.80 16.13
CA ALA A 1 3.91 4.69 15.59
C ALA A 1 3.98 4.12 14.19
N THR A 2 3.04 3.25 13.83
CA THR A 2 3.10 2.44 12.60
C THR A 2 1.85 2.56 11.74
N SER A 3 0.99 3.52 12.03
CA SER A 3 -0.23 3.78 11.23
C SER A 3 -0.54 5.26 11.19
N ASP A 4 -1.12 5.71 10.09
CA ASP A 4 -1.61 7.09 9.90
C ASP A 4 -2.58 7.52 11.02
N ASP A 5 -3.37 6.58 11.53
CA ASP A 5 -4.32 6.83 12.62
C ASP A 5 -3.67 7.20 13.96
N MET A 6 -2.39 6.87 14.13
CA MET A 6 -1.63 7.23 15.33
C MET A 6 -0.98 8.62 15.22
N GLY A 7 -1.21 9.34 14.13
CA GLY A 7 -0.55 10.60 13.81
C GLY A 7 -0.66 11.65 14.90
N ASP A 8 -1.87 11.92 15.39
CA ASP A 8 -2.07 12.93 16.42
C ASP A 8 -1.41 12.55 17.74
N GLY A 9 -1.51 11.26 18.12
CA GLY A 9 -0.89 10.76 19.35
C GLY A 9 0.64 10.81 19.34
N ILE A 10 1.29 10.47 18.21
CA ILE A 10 2.76 10.52 18.12
C ILE A 10 3.27 11.97 18.07
N ILE A 11 2.55 12.89 17.42
CA ILE A 11 2.86 14.32 17.40
C ILE A 11 2.81 14.89 18.83
N GLU A 12 1.76 14.58 19.57
CA GLU A 12 1.62 15.01 20.97
C GLU A 12 2.73 14.42 21.83
N ALA A 13 3.00 13.12 21.71
CA ALA A 13 4.07 12.45 22.44
C ALA A 13 5.45 13.05 22.15
N ALA A 14 5.74 13.36 20.88
CA ALA A 14 7.02 13.96 20.49
C ALA A 14 7.18 15.38 21.09
N ALA A 15 6.11 16.16 21.10
CA ALA A 15 6.13 17.49 21.72
C ALA A 15 6.31 17.43 23.25
N MET A 16 5.73 16.43 23.92
CA MET A 16 5.83 16.25 25.37
C MET A 16 7.20 15.69 25.79
N HIS A 17 7.90 14.98 24.92
CA HIS A 17 9.16 14.29 25.22
C HIS A 17 10.25 14.65 24.19
N PRO A 18 10.72 15.92 24.14
CA PRO A 18 11.62 16.40 23.10
C PRO A 18 12.99 15.69 23.06
N ASP A 19 13.40 15.09 24.17
CA ASP A 19 14.68 14.36 24.29
C ASP A 19 14.58 12.89 23.85
N VAL A 20 13.38 12.42 23.47
CA VAL A 20 13.16 11.02 23.07
C VAL A 20 13.04 10.94 21.53
N PRO A 21 13.98 10.28 20.85
CA PRO A 21 13.84 10.01 19.43
C PRO A 21 12.58 9.16 19.11
N MET A 22 11.77 9.61 18.18
CA MET A 22 10.55 8.93 17.78
C MET A 22 10.48 8.77 16.27
N VAL A 23 9.87 7.67 15.82
CA VAL A 23 9.62 7.41 14.41
C VAL A 23 8.12 7.23 14.18
N PHE A 24 7.60 7.95 13.20
CA PHE A 24 6.26 7.77 12.69
C PHE A 24 6.34 7.11 11.30
N ALA A 25 6.21 5.79 11.26
CA ALA A 25 6.12 5.05 10.02
C ALA A 25 4.79 5.35 9.34
N SER A 26 4.81 5.49 8.03
CA SER A 26 3.72 5.97 7.19
C SER A 26 3.26 7.43 7.44
N GLY A 27 3.93 8.18 8.33
CA GLY A 27 3.64 9.58 8.57
C GLY A 27 4.38 10.53 7.64
N ASP A 28 4.03 11.82 7.70
CA ASP A 28 4.55 12.87 6.82
C ASP A 28 4.99 14.15 7.57
N THR A 29 5.22 14.02 8.89
CA THR A 29 5.55 15.18 9.76
C THR A 29 6.89 15.85 9.43
N ALA A 30 7.82 15.12 8.84
CA ALA A 30 9.12 15.63 8.40
C ALA A 30 9.17 15.95 6.88
N LEU A 31 8.05 15.80 6.15
CA LEU A 31 7.94 16.11 4.73
C LEU A 31 7.38 17.53 4.56
N GLU A 32 8.13 18.44 3.92
CA GLU A 32 7.72 19.85 3.73
C GLU A 32 6.36 20.01 3.04
N THR A 33 6.01 19.09 2.14
CA THR A 33 4.72 19.08 1.43
C THR A 33 3.68 18.17 2.10
N GLY A 34 4.00 17.60 3.26
CA GLY A 34 3.11 16.71 4.01
C GLY A 34 1.92 17.45 4.63
N GLU A 35 0.81 16.76 4.76
CA GLU A 35 -0.41 17.31 5.36
C GLU A 35 -0.23 17.62 6.87
N ARG A 36 0.68 16.88 7.52
CA ARG A 36 1.00 17.02 8.96
C ARG A 36 2.42 17.57 9.20
N TYR A 37 2.95 18.38 8.29
CA TYR A 37 4.31 18.91 8.43
C TYR A 37 4.54 19.65 9.76
N LYS A 38 5.55 19.21 10.54
CA LYS A 38 5.91 19.71 11.89
C LYS A 38 7.42 19.85 12.02
N PRO A 39 8.03 20.86 11.37
CA PRO A 39 9.50 21.04 11.39
C PRO A 39 10.06 21.36 12.79
N GLU A 40 9.20 21.83 13.70
CA GLU A 40 9.56 22.11 15.09
C GLU A 40 9.82 20.87 15.94
N LEU A 41 9.30 19.69 15.53
CA LEU A 41 9.49 18.42 16.24
C LEU A 41 10.77 17.72 15.77
N THR A 42 11.92 18.23 16.23
CA THR A 42 13.25 17.75 15.81
C THR A 42 13.57 16.32 16.23
N ASN A 43 12.78 15.75 17.14
CA ASN A 43 12.89 14.38 17.63
C ASN A 43 11.92 13.39 16.96
N LEU A 44 11.18 13.81 15.93
CA LEU A 44 10.20 12.98 15.21
C LEU A 44 10.58 12.83 13.74
N ALA A 45 11.08 11.66 13.37
CA ALA A 45 11.35 11.30 11.98
C ALA A 45 10.22 10.49 11.34
N ASN A 46 10.19 10.42 10.02
CA ASN A 46 9.27 9.56 9.28
C ASN A 46 10.01 8.47 8.52
N ILE A 47 9.32 7.35 8.33
CA ILE A 47 9.71 6.29 7.39
C ILE A 47 8.50 6.01 6.51
N MET A 48 8.72 6.02 5.19
CA MET A 48 7.71 5.68 4.18
C MET A 48 8.40 5.00 3.01
N GLY A 49 7.86 3.89 2.51
CA GLY A 49 8.40 3.25 1.31
C GLY A 49 7.84 3.88 0.03
N LYS A 50 8.63 3.84 -1.04
CA LYS A 50 8.18 4.24 -2.39
C LYS A 50 7.31 3.16 -3.01
N MET A 51 6.16 2.88 -2.38
CA MET A 51 5.22 1.84 -2.80
C MET A 51 4.59 2.11 -4.16
N GLU A 52 4.71 3.31 -4.69
CA GLU A 52 4.33 3.62 -6.08
C GLU A 52 5.00 2.69 -7.09
N TYR A 53 6.20 2.19 -6.83
CA TYR A 53 6.84 1.19 -7.68
C TYR A 53 6.13 -0.17 -7.59
N GLY A 54 5.78 -0.62 -6.39
CA GLY A 54 5.00 -1.84 -6.19
C GLY A 54 3.62 -1.76 -6.84
N GLN A 55 2.96 -0.62 -6.70
CA GLN A 55 1.65 -0.40 -7.30
C GLN A 55 1.69 -0.29 -8.83
N LEU A 56 2.79 0.25 -9.39
CA LEU A 56 3.00 0.26 -10.84
C LEU A 56 3.13 -1.16 -11.38
N VAL A 57 3.86 -2.04 -10.68
CA VAL A 57 3.96 -3.46 -11.04
C VAL A 57 2.61 -4.17 -10.91
N ALA A 58 1.84 -3.88 -9.84
CA ALA A 58 0.49 -4.41 -9.65
C ALA A 58 -0.45 -4.06 -10.81
N GLY A 59 -0.44 -2.80 -11.24
CA GLY A 59 -1.21 -2.34 -12.40
C GLY A 59 -0.80 -3.03 -13.69
N CYS A 60 0.51 -3.19 -13.90
CA CYS A 60 1.05 -3.90 -15.07
C CYS A 60 0.62 -5.37 -15.09
N ALA A 61 0.77 -6.09 -13.96
CA ALA A 61 0.35 -7.50 -13.83
C ALA A 61 -1.16 -7.65 -14.10
N ALA A 62 -1.98 -6.75 -13.54
CA ALA A 62 -3.42 -6.74 -13.77
C ALA A 62 -3.77 -6.52 -15.25
N ALA A 63 -3.12 -5.57 -15.93
CA ALA A 63 -3.38 -5.28 -17.34
C ALA A 63 -2.95 -6.43 -18.25
N ILE A 64 -1.83 -7.08 -17.96
CA ILE A 64 -1.40 -8.28 -18.72
C ILE A 64 -2.43 -9.40 -18.57
N LYS A 65 -2.90 -9.63 -17.35
CA LYS A 65 -3.79 -10.75 -17.01
C LYS A 65 -5.23 -10.52 -17.42
N SER A 66 -5.73 -9.30 -17.29
CA SER A 66 -7.10 -8.96 -17.66
C SER A 66 -7.36 -9.26 -19.13
N LYS A 67 -8.49 -9.90 -19.40
CA LYS A 67 -8.91 -10.25 -20.76
C LYS A 67 -9.25 -9.00 -21.58
N ASP A 68 -10.05 -8.12 -21.01
CA ASP A 68 -10.64 -6.98 -21.72
C ASP A 68 -10.15 -5.62 -21.17
N GLY A 69 -9.15 -5.61 -20.25
CA GLY A 69 -8.63 -4.40 -19.64
C GLY A 69 -9.54 -3.77 -18.58
N LYS A 70 -10.55 -4.51 -18.09
CA LYS A 70 -11.46 -4.05 -17.04
C LYS A 70 -10.92 -4.40 -15.66
N ILE A 71 -10.41 -3.40 -14.96
CA ILE A 71 -9.73 -3.55 -13.67
C ILE A 71 -10.49 -2.79 -12.58
N GLY A 72 -10.75 -3.45 -11.45
CA GLY A 72 -11.25 -2.84 -10.22
C GLY A 72 -10.08 -2.45 -9.31
N PHE A 73 -10.19 -1.32 -8.65
CA PHE A 73 -9.27 -0.90 -7.60
C PHE A 73 -10.04 -0.63 -6.30
N LEU A 74 -9.78 -1.47 -5.31
CA LEU A 74 -10.36 -1.38 -3.97
C LEU A 74 -9.48 -0.45 -3.15
N GLY A 75 -9.89 0.82 -3.04
CA GLY A 75 -9.14 1.85 -2.34
C GLY A 75 -9.58 2.01 -0.87
N PRO A 76 -8.66 2.41 0.04
CA PRO A 76 -9.00 2.67 1.45
C PRO A 76 -9.71 4.04 1.61
N LEU A 77 -9.11 4.97 2.29
CA LEU A 77 -9.52 6.36 2.38
C LEU A 77 -8.80 7.22 1.32
N ILE A 78 -9.24 8.46 1.15
CA ILE A 78 -8.65 9.38 0.16
C ILE A 78 -7.71 10.37 0.87
N ASN A 79 -6.41 10.22 0.64
CA ASN A 79 -5.36 11.15 1.06
C ASN A 79 -4.29 11.30 -0.05
N ALA A 80 -3.21 12.04 0.21
CA ALA A 80 -2.15 12.27 -0.76
C ALA A 80 -1.44 10.97 -1.17
N GLU A 81 -1.18 10.08 -0.22
CA GLU A 81 -0.56 8.77 -0.46
C GLU A 81 -1.45 7.89 -1.34
N THR A 82 -2.68 7.65 -0.92
CA THR A 82 -3.58 6.71 -1.61
C THR A 82 -3.89 7.15 -3.03
N ARG A 83 -3.99 8.47 -3.28
CA ARG A 83 -4.10 9.02 -4.65
C ARG A 83 -2.84 8.75 -5.47
N ARG A 84 -1.64 8.95 -4.88
CA ARG A 84 -0.36 8.68 -5.56
C ARG A 84 -0.26 7.21 -5.95
N LEU A 85 -0.59 6.30 -5.04
CA LEU A 85 -0.51 4.87 -5.27
C LEU A 85 -1.56 4.39 -6.29
N THR A 86 -2.78 4.89 -6.23
CA THR A 86 -3.82 4.62 -7.24
C THR A 86 -3.41 5.10 -8.64
N ASN A 87 -2.82 6.30 -8.72
CA ASN A 87 -2.30 6.82 -10.00
C ASN A 87 -1.15 5.96 -10.53
N ALA A 88 -0.24 5.51 -9.67
CA ALA A 88 0.85 4.62 -10.06
C ALA A 88 0.31 3.30 -10.62
N THR A 89 -0.71 2.71 -9.98
CA THR A 89 -1.38 1.51 -10.46
C THR A 89 -1.98 1.72 -11.85
N TYR A 90 -2.69 2.82 -12.05
CA TYR A 90 -3.29 3.14 -13.36
C TYR A 90 -2.22 3.34 -14.44
N ILE A 91 -1.13 4.05 -14.12
CA ILE A 91 0.01 4.24 -15.05
C ILE A 91 0.64 2.89 -15.42
N GLY A 92 0.83 2.01 -14.43
CA GLY A 92 1.31 0.65 -14.67
C GLY A 92 0.39 -0.16 -15.58
N ALA A 93 -0.93 -0.08 -15.34
CA ALA A 93 -1.91 -0.72 -16.19
C ALA A 93 -1.86 -0.20 -17.64
N LEU A 94 -1.78 1.12 -17.83
CA LEU A 94 -1.63 1.71 -19.16
C LEU A 94 -0.34 1.28 -19.86
N ALA A 95 0.77 1.23 -19.15
CA ALA A 95 2.06 0.86 -19.71
C ALA A 95 2.11 -0.57 -20.24
N CYS A 96 1.31 -1.48 -19.64
CA CYS A 96 1.28 -2.90 -19.99
C CYS A 96 -0.01 -3.34 -20.70
N ALA A 97 -0.84 -2.39 -21.11
CA ALA A 97 -2.14 -2.67 -21.73
C ALA A 97 -2.04 -3.40 -23.09
N GLY A 98 -0.92 -3.23 -23.82
CA GLY A 98 -0.84 -3.66 -25.22
C GLY A 98 -1.90 -2.93 -26.05
N ASP A 99 -2.71 -3.67 -26.80
CA ASP A 99 -3.79 -3.12 -27.62
C ASP A 99 -5.12 -2.96 -26.85
N LYS A 100 -5.15 -3.27 -25.55
CA LYS A 100 -6.38 -3.18 -24.73
C LYS A 100 -6.62 -1.73 -24.28
N THR A 101 -7.89 -1.34 -24.26
CA THR A 101 -8.31 -0.11 -23.57
C THR A 101 -8.49 -0.43 -22.09
N ILE A 102 -7.83 0.32 -21.21
CA ILE A 102 -7.96 0.12 -19.77
C ILE A 102 -9.20 0.86 -19.25
N ASP A 103 -10.16 0.11 -18.73
CA ASP A 103 -11.29 0.58 -17.94
C ASP A 103 -10.96 0.34 -16.45
N PHE A 104 -10.44 1.39 -15.80
CA PHE A 104 -9.97 1.34 -14.42
C PHE A 104 -10.98 2.03 -13.49
N LYS A 105 -11.70 1.24 -12.69
CA LYS A 105 -12.68 1.76 -11.74
C LYS A 105 -12.13 1.70 -10.32
N VAL A 106 -12.20 2.83 -9.62
CA VAL A 106 -11.80 2.95 -8.22
C VAL A 106 -13.04 3.05 -7.33
N THR A 107 -13.08 2.26 -6.26
CA THR A 107 -14.06 2.41 -5.18
C THR A 107 -13.31 2.57 -3.86
N TRP A 108 -13.51 3.71 -3.20
CA TRP A 108 -12.95 4.01 -1.90
C TRP A 108 -13.90 3.51 -0.81
N ILE A 109 -13.42 2.65 0.10
CA ILE A 109 -14.27 2.14 1.19
C ILE A 109 -14.40 3.10 2.38
N GLY A 110 -13.48 4.07 2.52
CA GLY A 110 -13.53 5.12 3.54
C GLY A 110 -12.53 4.95 4.68
N PHE A 111 -11.86 3.81 4.81
CA PHE A 111 -10.82 3.54 5.79
C PHE A 111 -9.86 2.45 5.30
N TRP A 112 -8.78 2.18 6.03
CA TRP A 112 -7.77 1.17 5.68
C TRP A 112 -8.29 -0.26 5.72
N PHE A 113 -9.34 -0.53 6.49
CA PHE A 113 -10.02 -1.82 6.63
C PHE A 113 -11.52 -1.61 6.89
N HIS A 114 -12.28 -2.69 6.89
CA HIS A 114 -13.71 -2.63 7.12
C HIS A 114 -14.06 -2.27 8.56
N ILE A 115 -14.84 -1.20 8.74
CA ILE A 115 -15.45 -0.79 10.00
C ILE A 115 -16.96 -0.82 9.81
N PRO A 116 -17.69 -1.81 10.40
CA PRO A 116 -19.13 -1.93 10.23
C PRO A 116 -19.89 -0.65 10.59
N GLY A 117 -20.72 -0.18 9.67
CA GLY A 117 -21.51 1.05 9.83
C GLY A 117 -20.77 2.36 9.47
N PHE A 118 -19.47 2.32 9.19
CA PHE A 118 -18.68 3.50 8.81
C PHE A 118 -18.08 3.39 7.40
N THR A 119 -17.66 2.20 6.98
CA THR A 119 -17.05 1.99 5.67
C THR A 119 -17.98 1.17 4.77
N LEU A 120 -17.69 1.19 3.47
CA LEU A 120 -18.24 0.19 2.57
C LEU A 120 -17.65 -1.17 2.93
N ASP A 121 -18.43 -2.24 2.72
CA ASP A 121 -17.96 -3.62 2.89
C ASP A 121 -17.04 -3.99 1.71
N PRO A 122 -15.75 -4.28 1.93
CA PRO A 122 -14.82 -4.62 0.86
C PRO A 122 -15.17 -5.93 0.14
N THR A 123 -15.82 -6.87 0.83
CA THR A 123 -16.34 -8.09 0.24
C THR A 123 -17.43 -7.77 -0.79
N GLN A 124 -18.37 -6.89 -0.43
CA GLN A 124 -19.43 -6.47 -1.36
C GLN A 124 -18.85 -5.66 -2.53
N VAL A 125 -17.97 -4.70 -2.27
CA VAL A 125 -17.32 -3.89 -3.31
C VAL A 125 -16.56 -4.77 -4.31
N THR A 126 -15.87 -5.80 -3.84
CA THR A 126 -15.15 -6.73 -4.71
C THR A 126 -16.11 -7.57 -5.55
N ASN A 127 -17.20 -8.06 -4.95
CA ASN A 127 -18.24 -8.75 -5.70
C ASN A 127 -18.87 -7.86 -6.78
N ASP A 128 -19.16 -6.60 -6.47
CA ASP A 128 -19.72 -5.63 -7.41
C ASP A 128 -18.77 -5.41 -8.61
N PHE A 129 -17.45 -5.36 -8.39
CA PHE A 129 -16.47 -5.27 -9.48
C PHE A 129 -16.56 -6.48 -10.41
N PHE A 130 -16.61 -7.69 -9.88
CA PHE A 130 -16.71 -8.90 -10.69
C PHE A 130 -18.08 -9.00 -11.41
N ASP A 131 -19.18 -8.62 -10.74
CA ASP A 131 -20.52 -8.59 -11.33
C ASP A 131 -20.63 -7.56 -12.47
N GLU A 132 -19.84 -6.47 -12.44
CA GLU A 132 -19.70 -5.50 -13.53
C GLU A 132 -18.82 -6.01 -14.69
N GLY A 133 -18.32 -7.24 -14.60
CA GLY A 133 -17.46 -7.88 -15.61
C GLY A 133 -16.00 -7.43 -15.56
N ARG A 134 -15.53 -6.91 -14.42
CA ARG A 134 -14.11 -6.74 -14.17
C ARG A 134 -13.52 -8.10 -13.78
N ASP A 135 -12.41 -8.46 -14.37
CA ASP A 135 -11.82 -9.78 -14.17
C ASP A 135 -10.55 -9.74 -13.28
N VAL A 136 -10.07 -8.55 -12.94
CA VAL A 136 -8.98 -8.33 -11.98
C VAL A 136 -9.36 -7.26 -10.98
N VAL A 137 -9.15 -7.52 -9.68
CA VAL A 137 -9.28 -6.54 -8.61
C VAL A 137 -7.93 -6.35 -7.92
N ILE A 138 -7.45 -5.10 -7.88
CA ILE A 138 -6.26 -4.69 -7.12
C ILE A 138 -6.74 -4.11 -5.81
N SER A 139 -6.22 -4.61 -4.69
CA SER A 139 -6.52 -4.11 -3.35
C SER A 139 -5.43 -3.14 -2.88
N HIS A 140 -5.86 -2.10 -2.15
CA HIS A 140 -4.98 -1.18 -1.43
C HIS A 140 -5.49 -0.97 0.01
N ILE A 141 -6.25 -1.92 0.53
CA ILE A 141 -6.66 -1.95 1.94
C ILE A 141 -5.78 -2.95 2.70
N ASP A 142 -5.69 -2.81 4.02
CA ASP A 142 -4.80 -3.60 4.88
C ASP A 142 -5.27 -5.05 5.10
N THR A 143 -6.33 -5.45 4.43
CA THR A 143 -6.95 -6.77 4.57
C THR A 143 -7.13 -7.45 3.22
N THR A 144 -7.38 -8.77 3.23
CA THR A 144 -7.26 -9.63 2.04
C THR A 144 -8.61 -10.02 1.42
N GLU A 145 -9.71 -9.31 1.74
CA GLU A 145 -11.07 -9.65 1.27
C GLU A 145 -11.13 -9.77 -0.25
N ALA A 146 -10.48 -8.88 -1.00
CA ALA A 146 -10.50 -8.95 -2.46
C ALA A 146 -9.94 -10.27 -2.99
N LEU A 147 -8.85 -10.76 -2.40
CA LEU A 147 -8.25 -12.05 -2.77
C LEU A 147 -9.14 -13.23 -2.36
N VAL A 148 -9.71 -13.18 -1.16
CA VAL A 148 -10.63 -14.24 -0.66
C VAL A 148 -11.87 -14.33 -1.56
N VAL A 149 -12.46 -13.21 -1.94
CA VAL A 149 -13.61 -13.17 -2.87
C VAL A 149 -13.23 -13.73 -4.24
N ALA A 150 -12.05 -13.33 -4.79
CA ALA A 150 -11.56 -13.88 -6.05
C ALA A 150 -11.41 -15.40 -5.98
N GLY A 151 -10.86 -15.94 -4.88
CA GLY A 151 -10.74 -17.39 -4.65
C GLY A 151 -12.10 -18.09 -4.62
N GLN A 152 -13.09 -17.52 -3.94
CA GLN A 152 -14.46 -18.05 -3.87
C GLN A 152 -15.15 -18.05 -5.25
N ARG A 153 -15.00 -16.97 -6.02
CA ARG A 153 -15.52 -16.85 -7.40
C ARG A 153 -14.89 -17.86 -8.33
N ALA A 154 -13.56 -18.02 -8.26
CA ALA A 154 -12.83 -19.00 -9.06
C ALA A 154 -13.23 -20.44 -8.73
N ALA A 155 -13.46 -20.76 -7.44
CA ALA A 155 -13.98 -22.07 -7.04
C ALA A 155 -15.38 -22.37 -7.61
N ASN A 156 -16.15 -21.33 -7.95
CA ASN A 156 -17.44 -21.43 -8.64
C ASN A 156 -17.31 -21.43 -10.18
N GLY A 157 -16.09 -21.48 -10.73
CA GLY A 157 -15.81 -21.57 -12.16
C GLY A 157 -15.65 -20.24 -12.89
N GLU A 158 -15.58 -19.10 -12.16
CA GLU A 158 -15.31 -17.81 -12.77
C GLU A 158 -13.82 -17.63 -13.03
N THR A 159 -13.46 -16.88 -14.07
CA THR A 159 -12.06 -16.54 -14.39
C THR A 159 -11.79 -15.15 -13.88
N VAL A 160 -11.32 -15.05 -12.64
CA VAL A 160 -11.06 -13.80 -11.93
C VAL A 160 -9.75 -13.87 -11.15
N TRP A 161 -9.18 -12.70 -10.88
CA TRP A 161 -7.86 -12.57 -10.27
C TRP A 161 -7.83 -11.41 -9.27
N ALA A 162 -6.87 -11.47 -8.33
CA ALA A 162 -6.63 -10.36 -7.42
C ALA A 162 -5.15 -10.08 -7.21
N VAL A 163 -4.84 -8.83 -6.86
CA VAL A 163 -3.56 -8.39 -6.33
C VAL A 163 -3.82 -7.85 -4.93
N PRO A 164 -3.49 -8.57 -3.86
CA PRO A 164 -3.55 -8.07 -2.49
C PRO A 164 -2.43 -7.05 -2.22
N TYR A 165 -2.43 -6.47 -1.01
CA TYR A 165 -1.55 -5.38 -0.63
C TYR A 165 -0.92 -5.61 0.75
N ASP A 166 0.21 -4.94 0.98
CA ASP A 166 0.90 -4.65 2.24
C ASP A 166 1.59 -5.83 2.93
N TYR A 167 1.08 -7.04 2.84
CA TYR A 167 1.56 -8.21 3.57
C TYR A 167 2.15 -9.26 2.62
N GLU A 168 3.41 -9.61 2.82
CA GLU A 168 4.18 -10.57 1.99
C GLU A 168 3.47 -11.92 1.79
N GLY A 169 2.89 -12.48 2.86
CA GLY A 169 2.19 -13.77 2.83
C GLY A 169 0.75 -13.73 2.33
N ALA A 170 0.25 -12.59 1.81
CA ALA A 170 -1.17 -12.45 1.47
C ALA A 170 -1.64 -13.45 0.42
N CYS A 171 -0.81 -13.78 -0.57
CA CYS A 171 -1.15 -14.73 -1.64
C CYS A 171 -1.42 -16.16 -1.15
N GLU A 172 -0.97 -16.54 0.04
CA GLU A 172 -1.19 -17.87 0.61
C GLU A 172 -2.68 -18.18 0.82
N GLN A 173 -3.55 -17.16 0.95
CA GLN A 173 -4.98 -17.34 1.18
C GLN A 173 -5.74 -17.83 -0.04
N ALA A 174 -5.30 -17.50 -1.26
CA ALA A 174 -5.85 -17.99 -2.52
C ALA A 174 -4.80 -17.93 -3.63
N PRO A 175 -3.78 -18.81 -3.59
CA PRO A 175 -2.62 -18.73 -4.48
C PRO A 175 -2.96 -18.87 -5.96
N ASP A 176 -4.00 -19.64 -6.30
CA ASP A 176 -4.39 -19.91 -7.69
C ASP A 176 -4.94 -18.67 -8.42
N VAL A 177 -5.38 -17.65 -7.70
CA VAL A 177 -5.95 -16.42 -8.24
C VAL A 177 -5.15 -15.17 -7.86
N CYS A 178 -4.06 -15.32 -7.12
CA CYS A 178 -3.15 -14.24 -6.78
C CYS A 178 -2.21 -13.96 -7.96
N LEU A 179 -2.12 -12.68 -8.38
CA LEU A 179 -1.21 -12.26 -9.44
C LEU A 179 0.15 -11.80 -8.91
N GLY A 180 0.30 -11.78 -7.61
CA GLY A 180 1.42 -11.25 -6.87
C GLY A 180 0.96 -10.30 -5.78
N VAL A 181 1.87 -9.89 -4.91
CA VAL A 181 1.63 -8.94 -3.82
C VAL A 181 2.78 -7.96 -3.71
N ASN A 182 2.46 -6.68 -3.60
CA ASN A 182 3.42 -5.67 -3.17
C ASN A 182 3.34 -5.51 -1.65
N TYR A 183 4.50 -5.46 -1.02
CA TYR A 183 4.58 -5.39 0.44
C TYR A 183 5.68 -4.43 0.91
N TYR A 184 5.53 -3.93 2.13
CA TYR A 184 6.59 -3.17 2.80
C TYR A 184 7.50 -4.09 3.60
N ASN A 185 8.80 -3.87 3.48
CA ASN A 185 9.82 -4.42 4.35
C ASN A 185 10.38 -3.30 5.25
N TRP A 186 9.79 -3.11 6.41
CA TRP A 186 10.12 -2.04 7.35
C TRP A 186 11.46 -2.22 8.08
N GLY A 187 11.98 -3.45 8.13
CA GLY A 187 13.15 -3.86 8.93
C GLY A 187 14.37 -2.95 8.75
N PRO A 188 14.91 -2.76 7.53
CA PRO A 188 16.10 -1.96 7.30
C PRO A 188 15.97 -0.50 7.79
N SER A 189 14.81 0.12 7.54
CA SER A 189 14.56 1.50 7.95
C SER A 189 14.39 1.65 9.46
N TYR A 190 13.76 0.69 10.14
CA TYR A 190 13.72 0.69 11.61
C TYR A 190 15.09 0.47 12.23
N LEU A 191 15.89 -0.44 11.68
CA LEU A 191 17.25 -0.67 12.14
C LEU A 191 18.09 0.61 12.01
N LEU A 192 18.01 1.27 10.88
CA LEU A 192 18.74 2.54 10.63
C LEU A 192 18.32 3.61 11.65
N ALA A 193 17.02 3.79 11.88
CA ALA A 193 16.52 4.76 12.85
C ALA A 193 16.99 4.44 14.30
N ALA A 194 16.98 3.16 14.70
CA ALA A 194 17.49 2.72 15.98
C ALA A 194 19.01 2.97 16.14
N MET A 195 19.79 2.74 15.09
CA MET A 195 21.22 3.05 15.06
C MET A 195 21.48 4.55 15.22
N HIS A 196 20.77 5.40 14.51
CA HIS A 196 20.88 6.85 14.64
C HIS A 196 20.52 7.33 16.05
N ALA A 197 19.45 6.78 16.62
CA ALA A 197 19.06 7.09 17.99
C ALA A 197 20.14 6.69 19.01
N SER A 198 20.72 5.48 18.87
CA SER A 198 21.76 4.99 19.81
C SER A 198 23.07 5.75 19.70
N ASN A 199 23.41 6.26 18.53
CA ASN A 199 24.66 6.99 18.25
C ASN A 199 24.53 8.50 18.49
N GLY A 200 23.34 9.00 18.86
CA GLY A 200 23.11 10.45 19.04
C GLY A 200 23.12 11.25 17.73
N THR A 201 22.88 10.59 16.60
CA THR A 201 22.82 11.18 15.26
C THR A 201 21.40 11.18 14.68
N PHE A 202 20.40 11.07 15.53
CA PHE A 202 19.00 11.08 15.12
C PHE A 202 18.60 12.48 14.64
N GLU A 203 17.95 12.52 13.48
CA GLU A 203 17.48 13.77 12.87
C GLU A 203 16.01 13.64 12.45
N ASN A 204 15.28 14.75 12.48
CA ASN A 204 13.96 14.86 11.88
C ASN A 204 14.10 14.79 10.35
N THR A 205 13.93 13.60 9.80
CA THR A 205 14.04 13.36 8.36
C THR A 205 12.84 12.56 7.87
N PHE A 206 12.45 12.80 6.62
CA PHE A 206 11.51 11.95 5.89
C PHE A 206 12.31 10.89 5.12
N ASN A 207 12.47 9.72 5.70
CA ASN A 207 13.15 8.60 5.06
C ASN A 207 12.19 7.90 4.09
N TRP A 208 12.47 8.01 2.78
CA TRP A 208 11.59 7.50 1.72
C TRP A 208 12.34 6.61 0.73
N PRO A 209 12.79 5.41 1.17
CA PRO A 209 13.53 4.50 0.32
C PRO A 209 12.62 3.76 -0.67
N GLY A 210 13.20 3.38 -1.79
CA GLY A 210 12.56 2.53 -2.80
C GLY A 210 12.93 1.06 -2.62
N PRO A 211 12.63 0.24 -3.66
CA PRO A 211 13.14 -1.13 -3.72
C PRO A 211 14.65 -1.16 -3.94
N ASN A 212 15.29 -2.24 -3.52
CA ASN A 212 16.60 -2.59 -4.03
C ASN A 212 16.44 -3.07 -5.50
N TRP A 213 16.95 -2.29 -6.43
CA TRP A 213 16.77 -2.55 -7.87
C TRP A 213 17.44 -3.82 -8.38
N SER A 214 18.38 -4.40 -7.61
CA SER A 214 19.02 -5.67 -7.92
C SER A 214 18.20 -6.86 -7.43
N ASP A 215 17.53 -6.70 -6.29
CA ASP A 215 16.64 -7.71 -5.70
C ASP A 215 15.59 -7.02 -4.84
N TRP A 216 14.36 -6.96 -5.32
CA TRP A 216 13.25 -6.33 -4.59
C TRP A 216 12.89 -7.06 -3.30
N ASN A 217 13.20 -8.36 -3.23
CA ASN A 217 12.86 -9.22 -2.09
C ASN A 217 14.06 -9.42 -1.13
N ASP A 218 15.13 -8.64 -1.28
CA ASP A 218 16.22 -8.60 -0.31
C ASP A 218 15.75 -7.91 0.98
N HIS A 219 15.49 -8.70 2.01
CA HIS A 219 14.98 -8.25 3.30
C HIS A 219 15.97 -7.37 4.09
N ASP A 220 17.24 -7.38 3.73
CA ASP A 220 18.27 -6.58 4.41
C ASP A 220 18.39 -5.15 3.84
N SER A 221 17.92 -4.91 2.61
CA SER A 221 18.17 -3.64 1.94
C SER A 221 16.98 -3.06 1.16
N SER A 222 15.98 -3.87 0.78
CA SER A 222 14.82 -3.38 0.03
C SER A 222 13.72 -2.93 0.98
N MET A 223 13.12 -1.76 0.71
CA MET A 223 11.94 -1.28 1.47
C MET A 223 10.63 -1.77 0.88
N ILE A 224 10.62 -2.10 -0.41
CA ILE A 224 9.45 -2.56 -1.15
C ILE A 224 9.78 -3.90 -1.79
N GLY A 225 8.91 -4.88 -1.58
CA GLY A 225 8.98 -6.18 -2.23
C GLY A 225 7.84 -6.43 -3.20
N TRP A 226 8.04 -7.44 -4.03
CA TRP A 226 7.03 -8.00 -4.93
C TRP A 226 7.22 -9.52 -5.04
N LEU A 227 6.18 -10.29 -4.75
CA LEU A 227 6.12 -11.75 -4.86
C LEU A 227 5.00 -12.19 -5.79
#